data_d99f7692ecb142dafe7087aeac2c03e9
#
_entry.id   d99f7692ecb142dafe7087aeac2c03e9
#
_cell.length_a   1.000
_cell.length_b   1.000
_cell.length_c   1.000
_cell.angle_alpha   90.00
_cell.angle_beta   90.00
_cell.angle_gamma   90.00
#
_symmetry.space_group_name_H-M   'P 1'
#
loop_
_entity.id
_entity.type
_entity.pdbx_description
1 polymer ?
#
loop_
_entity_poly.entity_id
_entity_poly.type
_entity_poly.pdbx_seq_one_letter_code
_entity_poly.pdbx_strand_id
1 'polypeptide(L)'
;MENWNTTSDFILLGLFNHTGAHQFLFVLVLITAFTSLVGNALMLLLILLDSGLHRPMYFLLSQLSLMDMILVITIVPKMAADYLTGRTLISPVGCGFQIFFFLTLEGGECFLLAAMSYDRYVAICHPLRYPVLMSWQLCLRMTLGSWFLGAADGLMQAAATLNFSFCRTHEIDHFFCEAPSLVHLACADTSVFEYAMYVCCVLMLLVPISLILISYSLILAAVLQMCSNEARKKGFATCSSHISVVGLFFGAAIFTYMRPKSFRSANHDKVVSAFYTIFTPVLNPLIYSLRNSEVKGALRKCMDQCAALSHD
;
A
#
# COMPACT_ATOMS: atom_id res chain seq x y z
N MET A 1 -39.86 20.71 15.52
CA MET A 1 -39.51 19.68 14.48
C MET A 1 -38.22 20.12 13.84
N GLU A 2 -37.11 19.77 14.44
CA GLU A 2 -35.78 20.07 13.86
C GLU A 2 -35.59 19.21 12.62
N ASN A 3 -35.18 19.85 11.56
CA ASN A 3 -34.94 19.26 10.23
C ASN A 3 -33.72 18.34 10.31
N TRP A 4 -33.93 17.03 10.45
CA TRP A 4 -32.92 15.99 10.52
C TRP A 4 -32.24 15.69 9.17
N ASN A 5 -32.17 16.68 8.25
CA ASN A 5 -31.54 16.57 6.93
C ASN A 5 -30.19 17.27 6.81
N THR A 6 -29.53 17.58 7.92
CA THR A 6 -28.10 17.94 7.87
C THR A 6 -27.30 16.69 8.14
N THR A 7 -26.70 16.12 7.10
CA THR A 7 -25.59 15.16 7.22
C THR A 7 -24.53 15.81 8.10
N SER A 8 -24.53 15.47 9.40
CA SER A 8 -23.54 16.01 10.32
C SER A 8 -22.17 15.46 9.95
N ASP A 9 -21.20 16.36 9.78
CA ASP A 9 -19.82 16.00 9.48
C ASP A 9 -19.22 15.17 10.63
N PHE A 10 -18.25 14.31 10.31
CA PHE A 10 -17.48 13.60 11.31
C PHE A 10 -16.29 14.44 11.79
N ILE A 11 -15.85 14.17 13.01
CA ILE A 11 -14.69 14.79 13.65
C ILE A 11 -13.58 13.77 13.74
N LEU A 12 -12.45 14.00 13.08
CA LEU A 12 -11.25 13.17 13.20
C LEU A 12 -10.43 13.65 14.39
N LEU A 13 -10.20 12.77 15.38
CA LEU A 13 -9.40 13.13 16.58
C LEU A 13 -7.89 13.22 16.29
N GLY A 14 -7.47 12.77 15.11
CA GLY A 14 -6.09 12.88 14.65
C GLY A 14 -5.10 11.90 15.29
N LEU A 15 -3.87 12.00 14.84
CA LEU A 15 -2.73 11.20 15.32
C LEU A 15 -1.91 11.96 16.37
N PHE A 16 -1.91 13.29 16.31
CA PHE A 16 -1.01 14.14 17.08
C PHE A 16 -1.75 15.10 17.99
N ASN A 17 -1.21 15.30 19.20
CA ASN A 17 -1.58 16.37 20.10
C ASN A 17 -0.59 17.54 19.96
N HIS A 18 -0.93 18.75 20.46
CA HIS A 18 -0.06 19.92 20.39
C HIS A 18 1.06 19.94 21.45
N THR A 19 1.71 18.80 21.70
CA THR A 19 2.90 18.70 22.56
C THR A 19 4.17 18.77 21.73
N GLY A 20 5.29 19.20 22.30
CA GLY A 20 6.57 19.31 21.58
C GLY A 20 7.03 18.00 20.92
N ALA A 21 6.80 16.86 21.59
CA ALA A 21 7.11 15.54 21.04
C ALA A 21 6.25 15.21 19.81
N HIS A 22 4.95 15.53 19.84
CA HIS A 22 4.05 15.30 18.71
C HIS A 22 4.29 16.27 17.55
N GLN A 23 4.75 17.50 17.83
CA GLN A 23 5.20 18.43 16.78
C GLN A 23 6.41 17.87 16.02
N PHE A 24 7.38 17.32 16.72
CA PHE A 24 8.53 16.65 16.10
C PHE A 24 8.10 15.44 15.25
N LEU A 25 7.22 14.58 15.79
CA LEU A 25 6.68 13.43 15.04
C LEU A 25 5.88 13.87 13.81
N PHE A 26 5.11 14.94 13.90
CA PHE A 26 4.38 15.51 12.77
C PHE A 26 5.32 15.94 11.64
N VAL A 27 6.38 16.67 11.95
CA VAL A 27 7.40 17.06 10.97
C VAL A 27 8.07 15.84 10.34
N LEU A 28 8.39 14.82 11.15
CA LEU A 28 8.97 13.56 10.66
C LEU A 28 8.02 12.86 9.69
N VAL A 29 6.72 12.80 9.98
CA VAL A 29 5.71 12.21 9.09
C VAL A 29 5.61 12.99 7.78
N LEU A 30 5.64 14.32 7.80
CA LEU A 30 5.62 15.13 6.58
C LEU A 30 6.88 14.92 5.73
N ILE A 31 8.06 14.85 6.34
CA ILE A 31 9.32 14.54 5.64
C ILE A 31 9.23 13.15 5.00
N THR A 32 8.72 12.15 5.72
CA THR A 32 8.56 10.78 5.24
C THR A 32 7.59 10.74 4.05
N ALA A 33 6.43 11.39 4.15
CA ALA A 33 5.45 11.46 3.07
C ALA A 33 6.01 12.17 1.83
N PHE A 34 6.72 13.28 2.00
CA PHE A 34 7.38 13.98 0.90
C PHE A 34 8.44 13.09 0.23
N THR A 35 9.28 12.41 1.02
CA THR A 35 10.29 11.47 0.53
C THR A 35 9.63 10.30 -0.23
N SER A 36 8.48 9.80 0.25
CA SER A 36 7.70 8.78 -0.45
C SER A 36 7.23 9.26 -1.82
N LEU A 37 6.62 10.44 -1.88
CA LEU A 37 6.11 11.00 -3.15
C LEU A 37 7.25 11.21 -4.16
N VAL A 38 8.37 11.81 -3.72
CA VAL A 38 9.54 12.03 -4.58
C VAL A 38 10.16 10.72 -5.02
N GLY A 39 10.32 9.76 -4.12
CA GLY A 39 10.93 8.45 -4.41
C GLY A 39 10.09 7.64 -5.41
N ASN A 40 8.78 7.58 -5.21
CA ASN A 40 7.86 6.87 -6.12
C ASN A 40 7.73 7.59 -7.47
N ALA A 41 7.65 8.92 -7.49
CA ALA A 41 7.66 9.70 -8.74
C ALA A 41 8.95 9.50 -9.53
N LEU A 42 10.11 9.50 -8.86
CA LEU A 42 11.39 9.21 -9.49
C LEU A 42 11.44 7.79 -10.06
N MET A 43 10.92 6.79 -9.32
CA MET A 43 10.82 5.41 -9.80
C MET A 43 9.97 5.33 -11.07
N LEU A 44 8.81 5.99 -11.11
CA LEU A 44 7.94 6.05 -12.30
C LEU A 44 8.69 6.69 -13.47
N LEU A 45 9.35 7.81 -13.27
CA LEU A 45 10.12 8.51 -14.31
C LEU A 45 11.25 7.66 -14.85
N LEU A 46 12.03 7.00 -13.99
CA LEU A 46 13.11 6.10 -14.43
C LEU A 46 12.58 4.96 -15.28
N ILE A 47 11.47 4.33 -14.87
CA ILE A 47 10.85 3.23 -15.64
C ILE A 47 10.33 3.72 -16.99
N LEU A 48 9.81 4.95 -17.08
CA LEU A 48 9.31 5.53 -18.32
C LEU A 48 10.44 5.95 -19.27
N LEU A 49 11.54 6.47 -18.75
CA LEU A 49 12.62 7.08 -19.56
C LEU A 49 13.71 6.07 -19.97
N ASP A 50 14.05 5.09 -19.13
CA ASP A 50 15.08 4.10 -19.46
C ASP A 50 14.47 2.85 -20.11
N SER A 51 14.71 2.68 -21.42
CA SER A 51 14.25 1.50 -22.18
C SER A 51 14.76 0.17 -21.61
N GLY A 52 15.88 0.16 -20.87
CA GLY A 52 16.36 -1.01 -20.16
C GLY A 52 15.43 -1.51 -19.05
N LEU A 53 14.56 -0.63 -18.54
CA LEU A 53 13.56 -0.95 -17.54
C LEU A 53 12.19 -1.30 -18.15
N HIS A 54 12.04 -1.35 -19.47
CA HIS A 54 10.79 -1.75 -20.14
C HIS A 54 10.60 -3.27 -20.12
N ARG A 55 10.49 -3.84 -18.93
CA ARG A 55 10.26 -5.28 -18.69
C ARG A 55 9.04 -5.47 -17.77
N PRO A 56 8.39 -6.64 -17.84
CA PRO A 56 7.20 -6.95 -17.02
C PRO A 56 7.31 -6.57 -15.55
N MET A 57 8.40 -6.96 -14.89
CA MET A 57 8.63 -6.65 -13.49
C MET A 57 8.59 -5.16 -13.17
N TYR A 58 9.21 -4.32 -14.02
CA TYR A 58 9.24 -2.87 -13.78
C TYR A 58 7.90 -2.21 -14.10
N PHE A 59 7.13 -2.78 -15.02
CA PHE A 59 5.74 -2.36 -15.22
C PHE A 59 4.90 -2.62 -13.96
N LEU A 60 5.00 -3.80 -13.35
CA LEU A 60 4.31 -4.08 -12.09
C LEU A 60 4.81 -3.16 -10.96
N LEU A 61 6.12 -2.90 -10.91
CA LEU A 61 6.71 -1.96 -9.94
C LEU A 61 6.21 -0.53 -10.14
N SER A 62 5.99 -0.09 -11.38
CA SER A 62 5.41 1.23 -11.65
C SER A 62 3.98 1.35 -11.11
N GLN A 63 3.20 0.28 -11.18
CA GLN A 63 1.86 0.26 -10.59
C GLN A 63 1.89 0.30 -9.07
N LEU A 64 2.83 -0.40 -8.44
CA LEU A 64 3.05 -0.31 -6.99
C LEU A 64 3.40 1.12 -6.58
N SER A 65 4.35 1.76 -7.28
CA SER A 65 4.72 3.16 -7.02
C SER A 65 3.55 4.13 -7.20
N LEU A 66 2.68 3.89 -8.19
CA LEU A 66 1.47 4.69 -8.40
C LEU A 66 0.47 4.53 -7.25
N MET A 67 0.24 3.30 -6.78
CA MET A 67 -0.63 3.02 -5.63
C MET A 67 -0.11 3.70 -4.36
N ASP A 68 1.18 3.56 -4.07
CA ASP A 68 1.86 4.22 -2.94
C ASP A 68 1.65 5.76 -2.95
N MET A 69 1.81 6.39 -4.12
CA MET A 69 1.61 7.85 -4.26
C MET A 69 0.16 8.26 -3.99
N ILE A 70 -0.80 7.53 -4.56
CA ILE A 70 -2.23 7.83 -4.38
C ILE A 70 -2.61 7.64 -2.91
N LEU A 71 -2.10 6.61 -2.23
CA LEU A 71 -2.35 6.36 -0.82
C LEU A 71 -1.88 7.54 0.06
N VAL A 72 -0.65 7.99 -0.12
CA VAL A 72 -0.10 9.13 0.61
C VAL A 72 -0.91 10.41 0.33
N ILE A 73 -1.28 10.68 -0.92
CA ILE A 73 -2.08 11.86 -1.30
C ILE A 73 -3.50 11.80 -0.72
N THR A 74 -4.06 10.61 -0.56
CA THR A 74 -5.41 10.43 0.02
C THR A 74 -5.45 10.74 1.51
N ILE A 75 -4.39 10.45 2.25
CA ILE A 75 -4.40 10.50 3.73
C ILE A 75 -3.67 11.72 4.28
N VAL A 76 -2.42 11.94 3.84
CA VAL A 76 -1.52 12.90 4.50
C VAL A 76 -1.97 14.36 4.39
N PRO A 77 -2.46 14.87 3.24
CA PRO A 77 -2.83 16.28 3.14
C PRO A 77 -3.97 16.66 4.10
N LYS A 78 -4.99 15.79 4.25
CA LYS A 78 -6.11 16.02 5.18
C LYS A 78 -5.62 15.98 6.63
N MET A 79 -4.84 14.97 7.00
CA MET A 79 -4.24 14.86 8.33
C MET A 79 -3.37 16.09 8.68
N ALA A 80 -2.57 16.57 7.73
CA ALA A 80 -1.72 17.73 7.92
C ALA A 80 -2.54 19.03 8.08
N ALA A 81 -3.55 19.21 7.24
CA ALA A 81 -4.46 20.37 7.33
C ALA A 81 -5.20 20.39 8.67
N ASP A 82 -5.69 19.25 9.13
CA ASP A 82 -6.39 19.12 10.41
C ASP A 82 -5.50 19.53 11.59
N TYR A 83 -4.27 19.04 11.61
CA TYR A 83 -3.30 19.37 12.65
C TYR A 83 -2.92 20.86 12.66
N LEU A 84 -2.72 21.46 11.48
CA LEU A 84 -2.28 22.85 11.37
C LEU A 84 -3.42 23.86 11.62
N THR A 85 -4.64 23.54 11.19
CA THR A 85 -5.78 24.48 11.27
C THR A 85 -6.68 24.25 12.47
N GLY A 86 -6.57 23.10 13.13
CA GLY A 86 -7.50 22.65 14.16
C GLY A 86 -8.90 22.31 13.66
N ARG A 87 -9.11 22.28 12.32
CA ARG A 87 -10.40 21.98 11.69
C ARG A 87 -10.43 20.49 11.33
N THR A 88 -10.92 19.67 12.23
CA THR A 88 -10.90 18.20 12.13
C THR A 88 -12.17 17.63 11.49
N LEU A 89 -12.98 18.45 10.83
CA LEU A 89 -14.23 18.04 10.20
C LEU A 89 -14.00 17.38 8.85
N ILE A 90 -14.73 16.28 8.60
CA ILE A 90 -14.79 15.60 7.31
C ILE A 90 -16.23 15.22 6.99
N SER A 91 -16.67 15.48 5.76
CA SER A 91 -18.01 15.10 5.33
C SER A 91 -18.14 13.58 5.18
N PRO A 92 -19.34 12.99 5.29
CA PRO A 92 -19.57 11.57 5.03
C PRO A 92 -19.05 11.12 3.66
N VAL A 93 -19.24 11.95 2.64
CA VAL A 93 -18.74 11.67 1.28
C VAL A 93 -17.20 11.64 1.26
N GLY A 94 -16.53 12.62 1.89
CA GLY A 94 -15.08 12.66 2.01
C GLY A 94 -14.54 11.44 2.76
N CYS A 95 -15.24 11.01 3.81
CA CYS A 95 -14.94 9.82 4.57
C CYS A 95 -15.06 8.56 3.70
N GLY A 96 -16.14 8.44 2.91
CA GLY A 96 -16.33 7.35 1.96
C GLY A 96 -15.25 7.28 0.90
N PHE A 97 -14.79 8.43 0.38
CA PHE A 97 -13.65 8.46 -0.55
C PHE A 97 -12.36 7.95 0.11
N GLN A 98 -12.06 8.33 1.36
CA GLN A 98 -10.89 7.82 2.06
C GLN A 98 -10.96 6.30 2.26
N ILE A 99 -12.10 5.76 2.69
CA ILE A 99 -12.30 4.31 2.83
C ILE A 99 -12.12 3.61 1.48
N PHE A 100 -12.76 4.12 0.42
CA PHE A 100 -12.69 3.54 -0.92
C PHE A 100 -11.25 3.48 -1.44
N PHE A 101 -10.55 4.60 -1.46
CA PHE A 101 -9.18 4.62 -1.98
C PHE A 101 -8.22 3.82 -1.10
N PHE A 102 -8.34 3.93 0.21
CA PHE A 102 -7.50 3.16 1.13
C PHE A 102 -7.60 1.65 0.86
N LEU A 103 -8.82 1.08 0.85
CA LEU A 103 -9.02 -0.34 0.64
C LEU A 103 -8.70 -0.78 -0.80
N THR A 104 -9.01 0.07 -1.78
CA THR A 104 -8.65 -0.20 -3.20
C THR A 104 -7.14 -0.35 -3.37
N LEU A 105 -6.36 0.52 -2.75
CA LEU A 105 -4.92 0.55 -2.91
C LEU A 105 -4.26 -0.59 -2.11
N GLU A 106 -4.58 -0.72 -0.83
CA GLU A 106 -4.04 -1.79 0.02
C GLU A 106 -4.42 -3.19 -0.49
N GLY A 107 -5.69 -3.39 -0.87
CA GLY A 107 -6.13 -4.65 -1.46
C GLY A 107 -5.49 -4.92 -2.82
N GLY A 108 -5.38 -3.89 -3.66
CA GLY A 108 -4.69 -3.97 -4.96
C GLY A 108 -3.22 -4.32 -4.83
N GLU A 109 -2.51 -3.73 -3.84
CA GLU A 109 -1.10 -4.04 -3.56
C GLU A 109 -0.89 -5.50 -3.17
N CYS A 110 -1.80 -6.10 -2.40
CA CYS A 110 -1.72 -7.52 -2.05
C CYS A 110 -1.59 -8.40 -3.30
N PHE A 111 -2.47 -8.21 -4.28
CA PHE A 111 -2.47 -8.98 -5.52
C PHE A 111 -1.34 -8.58 -6.46
N LEU A 112 -0.94 -7.32 -6.47
CA LEU A 112 0.19 -6.85 -7.27
C LEU A 112 1.51 -7.49 -6.81
N LEU A 113 1.73 -7.59 -5.50
CA LEU A 113 2.88 -8.29 -4.92
C LEU A 113 2.85 -9.79 -5.26
N ALA A 114 1.67 -10.41 -5.29
CA ALA A 114 1.55 -11.80 -5.76
C ALA A 114 1.89 -11.93 -7.26
N ALA A 115 1.47 -11.00 -8.10
CA ALA A 115 1.85 -10.97 -9.52
C ALA A 115 3.37 -10.80 -9.69
N MET A 116 4.00 -9.95 -8.87
CA MET A 116 5.46 -9.77 -8.88
C MET A 116 6.20 -11.03 -8.41
N SER A 117 5.65 -11.80 -7.46
CA SER A 117 6.23 -13.07 -7.04
C SER A 117 6.17 -14.14 -8.15
N TYR A 118 5.08 -14.15 -8.91
CA TYR A 118 4.95 -15.00 -10.09
C TYR A 118 5.96 -14.62 -11.18
N ASP A 119 6.15 -13.33 -11.44
CA ASP A 119 7.21 -12.85 -12.35
C ASP A 119 8.59 -13.37 -11.95
N ARG A 120 8.94 -13.27 -10.67
CA ARG A 120 10.20 -13.82 -10.14
C ARG A 120 10.30 -15.32 -10.32
N TYR A 121 9.24 -16.06 -10.07
CA TYR A 121 9.21 -17.50 -10.28
C TYR A 121 9.49 -17.86 -11.75
N VAL A 122 8.81 -17.22 -12.69
CA VAL A 122 9.02 -17.49 -14.12
C VAL A 122 10.44 -17.10 -14.55
N ALA A 123 10.96 -15.96 -14.08
CA ALA A 123 12.30 -15.49 -14.44
C ALA A 123 13.42 -16.43 -13.97
N ILE A 124 13.26 -17.07 -12.82
CA ILE A 124 14.29 -17.93 -12.22
C ILE A 124 14.10 -19.39 -12.64
N CYS A 125 12.88 -19.91 -12.63
CA CYS A 125 12.61 -21.32 -12.90
C CYS A 125 12.45 -21.63 -14.40
N HIS A 126 12.02 -20.65 -15.20
CA HIS A 126 11.75 -20.82 -16.63
C HIS A 126 12.37 -19.72 -17.51
N PRO A 127 13.68 -19.40 -17.40
CA PRO A 127 14.28 -18.24 -18.04
C PRO A 127 14.15 -18.26 -19.57
N LEU A 128 14.23 -19.43 -20.21
CA LEU A 128 14.08 -19.57 -21.66
C LEU A 128 12.64 -19.34 -22.17
N ARG A 129 11.65 -19.53 -21.30
CA ARG A 129 10.23 -19.34 -21.62
C ARG A 129 9.68 -18.01 -21.06
N TYR A 130 10.52 -17.22 -20.38
CA TYR A 130 10.09 -16.00 -19.74
C TYR A 130 9.31 -15.05 -20.70
N PRO A 131 9.76 -14.76 -21.94
CA PRO A 131 9.04 -13.84 -22.82
C PRO A 131 7.65 -14.34 -23.22
N VAL A 132 7.43 -15.67 -23.21
CA VAL A 132 6.15 -16.28 -23.56
C VAL A 132 5.23 -16.35 -22.35
N LEU A 133 5.75 -16.79 -21.19
CA LEU A 133 4.98 -16.98 -19.98
C LEU A 133 4.64 -15.64 -19.33
N MET A 134 5.53 -14.65 -19.41
CA MET A 134 5.36 -13.31 -18.83
C MET A 134 5.07 -12.29 -19.97
N SER A 135 4.02 -12.56 -20.74
CA SER A 135 3.60 -11.68 -21.83
C SER A 135 3.01 -10.36 -21.28
N TRP A 136 3.10 -9.28 -22.07
CA TRP A 136 2.48 -7.98 -21.73
C TRP A 136 0.98 -8.08 -21.48
N GLN A 137 0.29 -8.95 -22.21
CA GLN A 137 -1.15 -9.20 -22.01
C GLN A 137 -1.41 -9.80 -20.61
N LEU A 138 -0.57 -10.73 -20.16
CA LEU A 138 -0.69 -11.29 -18.82
C LEU A 138 -0.41 -10.24 -17.74
N CYS A 139 0.66 -9.45 -17.90
CA CYS A 139 0.97 -8.35 -16.97
C CYS A 139 -0.20 -7.37 -16.85
N LEU A 140 -0.78 -6.98 -17.97
CA LEU A 140 -1.93 -6.08 -17.98
C LEU A 140 -3.15 -6.70 -17.29
N ARG A 141 -3.44 -7.98 -17.55
CA ARG A 141 -4.54 -8.70 -16.89
C ARG A 141 -4.33 -8.80 -15.38
N MET A 142 -3.11 -9.13 -14.93
CA MET A 142 -2.79 -9.18 -13.50
C MET A 142 -2.94 -7.80 -12.84
N THR A 143 -2.45 -6.75 -13.48
CA THR A 143 -2.58 -5.38 -13.00
C THR A 143 -4.04 -4.95 -12.92
N LEU A 144 -4.80 -5.09 -14.01
CA LEU A 144 -6.23 -4.75 -14.02
C LEU A 144 -7.03 -5.57 -13.01
N GLY A 145 -6.70 -6.86 -12.86
CA GLY A 145 -7.29 -7.73 -11.84
C GLY A 145 -7.00 -7.23 -10.43
N SER A 146 -5.77 -6.81 -10.14
CA SER A 146 -5.39 -6.26 -8.83
C SER A 146 -6.17 -4.97 -8.51
N TRP A 147 -6.22 -4.02 -9.45
CA TRP A 147 -7.02 -2.80 -9.31
C TRP A 147 -8.51 -3.08 -9.14
N PHE A 148 -9.05 -4.01 -9.94
CA PHE A 148 -10.47 -4.36 -9.89
C PHE A 148 -10.86 -5.01 -8.56
N LEU A 149 -10.08 -5.97 -8.06
CA LEU A 149 -10.36 -6.64 -6.79
C LEU A 149 -10.28 -5.68 -5.61
N GLY A 150 -9.26 -4.82 -5.57
CA GLY A 150 -9.16 -3.77 -4.57
C GLY A 150 -10.33 -2.78 -4.65
N ALA A 151 -10.69 -2.31 -5.86
CA ALA A 151 -11.80 -1.37 -6.05
C ALA A 151 -13.15 -1.98 -5.69
N ALA A 152 -13.38 -3.25 -5.98
CA ALA A 152 -14.61 -3.95 -5.60
C ALA A 152 -14.76 -4.05 -4.07
N ASP A 153 -13.68 -4.42 -3.37
CA ASP A 153 -13.66 -4.45 -1.90
C ASP A 153 -13.87 -3.06 -1.31
N GLY A 154 -13.11 -2.05 -1.78
CA GLY A 154 -13.21 -0.68 -1.32
C GLY A 154 -14.60 -0.07 -1.54
N LEU A 155 -15.21 -0.30 -2.71
CA LEU A 155 -16.56 0.19 -3.02
C LEU A 155 -17.61 -0.47 -2.14
N MET A 156 -17.52 -1.79 -1.96
CA MET A 156 -18.45 -2.55 -1.11
C MET A 156 -18.41 -2.04 0.33
N GLN A 157 -17.22 -1.92 0.91
CA GLN A 157 -17.06 -1.50 2.30
C GLN A 157 -17.43 -0.03 2.51
N ALA A 158 -17.03 0.88 1.60
CA ALA A 158 -17.38 2.29 1.69
C ALA A 158 -18.90 2.51 1.57
N ALA A 159 -19.54 1.89 0.57
CA ALA A 159 -20.96 1.99 0.37
C ALA A 159 -21.74 1.42 1.55
N ALA A 160 -21.37 0.25 2.04
CA ALA A 160 -22.05 -0.37 3.19
C ALA A 160 -21.86 0.48 4.46
N THR A 161 -20.66 0.97 4.74
CA THR A 161 -20.39 1.79 5.93
C THR A 161 -21.18 3.09 5.91
N LEU A 162 -21.29 3.77 4.76
CA LEU A 162 -22.02 5.02 4.65
C LEU A 162 -23.55 4.86 4.70
N ASN A 163 -24.07 3.67 4.51
CA ASN A 163 -25.51 3.40 4.64
C ASN A 163 -25.97 3.19 6.11
N PHE A 164 -25.06 3.11 7.07
CA PHE A 164 -25.43 3.04 8.47
C PHE A 164 -25.91 4.42 8.99
N SER A 165 -26.90 4.38 9.90
CA SER A 165 -27.28 5.55 10.69
C SER A 165 -26.34 5.68 11.90
N PHE A 166 -25.78 6.86 12.10
CA PHE A 166 -24.86 7.13 13.19
C PHE A 166 -25.59 7.87 14.31
N CYS A 167 -25.66 7.29 15.52
CA CYS A 167 -26.41 7.84 16.67
C CYS A 167 -25.52 8.23 17.83
N ARG A 168 -24.25 7.84 17.80
CA ARG A 168 -23.29 8.15 18.85
C ARG A 168 -22.58 9.48 18.53
N THR A 169 -21.53 9.77 19.27
CA THR A 169 -20.64 10.88 18.94
C THR A 169 -20.15 10.72 17.50
N HIS A 170 -20.11 11.82 16.75
CA HIS A 170 -19.55 11.83 15.39
C HIS A 170 -18.02 11.92 15.41
N GLU A 171 -17.39 11.56 16.53
CA GLU A 171 -15.95 11.59 16.73
C GLU A 171 -15.34 10.27 16.36
N ILE A 172 -14.46 10.30 15.35
CA ILE A 172 -13.68 9.15 14.88
C ILE A 172 -12.31 9.24 15.57
N ASP A 173 -12.01 8.28 16.45
CA ASP A 173 -10.72 8.22 17.14
C ASP A 173 -9.60 7.68 16.23
N HIS A 174 -9.44 8.35 15.09
CA HIS A 174 -8.42 8.06 14.08
C HIS A 174 -7.99 9.34 13.33
N PHE A 175 -6.91 9.28 12.54
CA PHE A 175 -6.42 10.41 11.75
C PHE A 175 -6.90 10.38 10.28
N PHE A 176 -7.60 9.33 9.88
CA PHE A 176 -8.34 9.23 8.62
C PHE A 176 -9.55 8.32 8.81
N CYS A 177 -10.46 8.31 7.84
CA CYS A 177 -11.63 7.46 7.89
C CYS A 177 -11.27 6.02 7.49
N GLU A 178 -11.55 5.09 8.38
CA GLU A 178 -11.50 3.66 8.09
C GLU A 178 -12.82 2.99 8.47
N ALA A 179 -13.22 1.95 7.72
CA ALA A 179 -14.51 1.30 7.92
C ALA A 179 -14.72 0.77 9.35
N PRO A 180 -13.74 0.10 10.01
CA PRO A 180 -13.93 -0.38 11.38
C PRO A 180 -14.25 0.72 12.39
N SER A 181 -13.59 1.88 12.29
CA SER A 181 -13.81 3.01 13.22
C SER A 181 -15.20 3.61 13.08
N LEU A 182 -15.73 3.70 11.84
CA LEU A 182 -17.08 4.22 11.60
C LEU A 182 -18.17 3.24 12.04
N VAL A 183 -17.98 1.95 11.83
CA VAL A 183 -18.97 0.92 12.19
C VAL A 183 -19.25 0.94 13.69
N HIS A 184 -18.26 1.25 14.54
CA HIS A 184 -18.44 1.41 15.98
C HIS A 184 -19.35 2.58 16.39
N LEU A 185 -19.58 3.55 15.49
CA LEU A 185 -20.46 4.69 15.72
C LEU A 185 -21.91 4.44 15.25
N ALA A 186 -22.15 3.31 14.58
CA ALA A 186 -23.47 2.97 14.05
C ALA A 186 -24.48 2.67 15.16
N CYS A 187 -25.75 2.97 14.87
CA CYS A 187 -26.88 2.71 15.77
C CYS A 187 -27.41 1.29 15.67
N ALA A 188 -27.30 0.69 14.50
CA ALA A 188 -27.81 -0.62 14.20
C ALA A 188 -26.85 -1.73 14.67
N ASP A 189 -27.34 -2.96 14.72
CA ASP A 189 -26.48 -4.13 14.87
C ASP A 189 -25.62 -4.31 13.62
N THR A 190 -24.30 -4.16 13.79
CA THR A 190 -23.30 -4.24 12.72
C THR A 190 -22.63 -5.61 12.64
N SER A 191 -23.03 -6.58 13.46
CA SER A 191 -22.34 -7.87 13.61
C SER A 191 -22.17 -8.63 12.28
N VAL A 192 -23.19 -8.64 11.43
CA VAL A 192 -23.13 -9.31 10.12
C VAL A 192 -22.15 -8.60 9.19
N PHE A 193 -22.16 -7.26 9.19
CA PHE A 193 -21.26 -6.47 8.38
C PHE A 193 -19.81 -6.59 8.87
N GLU A 194 -19.57 -6.54 10.18
CA GLU A 194 -18.23 -6.76 10.76
C GLU A 194 -17.68 -8.14 10.40
N TYR A 195 -18.53 -9.16 10.44
CA TYR A 195 -18.15 -10.51 10.03
C TYR A 195 -17.81 -10.57 8.53
N ALA A 196 -18.61 -9.95 7.68
CA ALA A 196 -18.37 -9.90 6.24
C ALA A 196 -17.06 -9.16 5.92
N MET A 197 -16.81 -7.99 6.55
CA MET A 197 -15.54 -7.27 6.44
C MET A 197 -14.34 -8.15 6.85
N TYR A 198 -14.47 -8.85 7.98
CA TYR A 198 -13.41 -9.74 8.44
C TYR A 198 -13.11 -10.84 7.43
N VAL A 199 -14.14 -11.49 6.89
CA VAL A 199 -13.98 -12.54 5.85
C VAL A 199 -13.32 -11.96 4.59
N CYS A 200 -13.75 -10.78 4.13
CA CYS A 200 -13.12 -10.11 2.99
C CYS A 200 -11.65 -9.80 3.25
N CYS A 201 -11.31 -9.19 4.39
CA CYS A 201 -9.93 -8.93 4.77
C CYS A 201 -9.06 -10.20 4.81
N VAL A 202 -9.60 -11.27 5.39
CA VAL A 202 -8.90 -12.58 5.45
C VAL A 202 -8.64 -13.11 4.04
N LEU A 203 -9.62 -13.06 3.15
CA LEU A 203 -9.47 -13.53 1.77
C LEU A 203 -8.48 -12.66 0.98
N MET A 204 -8.57 -11.32 1.12
CA MET A 204 -7.68 -10.37 0.46
C MET A 204 -6.22 -10.49 0.92
N LEU A 205 -5.97 -11.02 2.12
CA LEU A 205 -4.63 -11.29 2.64
C LEU A 205 -4.17 -12.73 2.35
N LEU A 206 -4.99 -13.73 2.65
CA LEU A 206 -4.58 -15.14 2.58
C LEU A 206 -4.39 -15.63 1.15
N VAL A 207 -5.22 -15.19 0.20
CA VAL A 207 -5.09 -15.62 -1.20
C VAL A 207 -3.76 -15.13 -1.79
N PRO A 208 -3.43 -13.83 -1.77
CA PRO A 208 -2.15 -13.36 -2.31
C PRO A 208 -0.93 -13.93 -1.57
N ILE A 209 -0.95 -13.99 -0.23
CA ILE A 209 0.19 -14.53 0.52
C ILE A 209 0.43 -16.00 0.23
N SER A 210 -0.63 -16.79 0.01
CA SER A 210 -0.52 -18.20 -0.38
C SER A 210 0.16 -18.33 -1.75
N LEU A 211 -0.22 -17.49 -2.74
CA LEU A 211 0.40 -17.46 -4.05
C LEU A 211 1.88 -17.06 -3.97
N ILE A 212 2.21 -16.10 -3.12
CA ILE A 212 3.59 -15.67 -2.87
C ILE A 212 4.40 -16.81 -2.25
N LEU A 213 3.87 -17.47 -1.22
CA LEU A 213 4.55 -18.58 -0.55
C LEU A 213 4.79 -19.76 -1.49
N ILE A 214 3.81 -20.11 -2.33
CA ILE A 214 3.96 -21.14 -3.36
C ILE A 214 5.08 -20.74 -4.34
N SER A 215 5.05 -19.52 -4.88
CA SER A 215 6.04 -19.03 -5.82
C SER A 215 7.45 -19.07 -5.23
N TYR A 216 7.64 -18.60 -4.00
CA TYR A 216 8.95 -18.62 -3.35
C TYR A 216 9.40 -20.00 -2.89
N SER A 217 8.48 -20.90 -2.55
CA SER A 217 8.84 -22.31 -2.28
C SER A 217 9.40 -22.98 -3.53
N LEU A 218 8.79 -22.75 -4.70
CA LEU A 218 9.27 -23.25 -5.98
C LEU A 218 10.61 -22.62 -6.39
N ILE A 219 10.77 -21.32 -6.19
CA ILE A 219 12.05 -20.62 -6.42
C ILE A 219 13.14 -21.21 -5.52
N LEU A 220 12.88 -21.41 -4.25
CA LEU A 220 13.84 -21.96 -3.31
C LEU A 220 14.27 -23.37 -3.74
N ALA A 221 13.31 -24.23 -4.09
CA ALA A 221 13.59 -25.59 -4.59
C ALA A 221 14.50 -25.55 -5.84
N ALA A 222 14.20 -24.66 -6.81
CA ALA A 222 15.00 -24.49 -8.02
C ALA A 222 16.43 -23.97 -7.72
N VAL A 223 16.54 -22.94 -6.86
CA VAL A 223 17.84 -22.35 -6.49
C VAL A 223 18.73 -23.34 -5.72
N LEU A 224 18.16 -24.16 -4.84
CA LEU A 224 18.91 -25.19 -4.12
C LEU A 224 19.47 -26.29 -5.05
N GLN A 225 18.81 -26.56 -6.17
CA GLN A 225 19.24 -27.51 -7.19
C GLN A 225 20.33 -26.96 -8.13
N MET A 226 20.59 -25.64 -8.12
CA MET A 226 21.65 -25.05 -8.94
C MET A 226 23.04 -25.50 -8.47
N CYS A 227 23.88 -25.98 -9.41
CA CYS A 227 25.22 -26.48 -9.11
C CYS A 227 26.23 -25.40 -8.73
N SER A 228 26.01 -24.14 -9.21
CA SER A 228 26.93 -23.01 -8.99
C SER A 228 26.52 -22.17 -7.79
N ASN A 229 27.45 -21.95 -6.84
CA ASN A 229 27.25 -21.04 -5.73
C ASN A 229 26.99 -19.60 -6.19
N GLU A 230 27.58 -19.21 -7.32
CA GLU A 230 27.39 -17.87 -7.88
C GLU A 230 25.97 -17.67 -8.45
N ALA A 231 25.45 -18.72 -9.14
CA ALA A 231 24.07 -18.72 -9.60
C ALA A 231 23.07 -18.67 -8.44
N ARG A 232 23.32 -19.39 -7.35
CA ARG A 232 22.51 -19.33 -6.11
C ARG A 232 22.49 -17.92 -5.52
N LYS A 233 23.66 -17.28 -5.37
CA LYS A 233 23.77 -15.89 -4.85
C LYS A 233 23.00 -14.92 -5.71
N LYS A 234 23.08 -15.02 -7.05
CA LYS A 234 22.31 -14.17 -7.97
C LYS A 234 20.80 -14.38 -7.82
N GLY A 235 20.34 -15.63 -7.71
CA GLY A 235 18.94 -15.97 -7.48
C GLY A 235 18.40 -15.34 -6.20
N PHE A 236 19.12 -15.48 -5.08
CA PHE A 236 18.74 -14.87 -3.81
C PHE A 236 18.77 -13.33 -3.86
N ALA A 237 19.79 -12.74 -4.48
CA ALA A 237 19.87 -11.28 -4.62
C ALA A 237 18.69 -10.71 -5.42
N THR A 238 18.28 -11.41 -6.48
CA THR A 238 17.13 -11.00 -7.31
C THR A 238 15.81 -11.01 -6.54
N CYS A 239 15.63 -11.94 -5.61
CA CYS A 239 14.42 -12.07 -4.80
C CYS A 239 14.42 -11.18 -3.56
N SER A 240 15.60 -10.79 -3.06
CA SER A 240 15.74 -10.18 -1.72
C SER A 240 14.96 -8.87 -1.54
N SER A 241 14.89 -8.04 -2.58
CA SER A 241 14.11 -6.78 -2.55
C SER A 241 12.63 -7.06 -2.40
N HIS A 242 12.09 -7.94 -3.23
CA HIS A 242 10.67 -8.27 -3.20
C HIS A 242 10.28 -8.98 -1.90
N ILE A 243 11.08 -9.94 -1.42
CA ILE A 243 10.84 -10.61 -0.12
C ILE A 243 10.83 -9.59 1.04
N SER A 244 11.71 -8.59 1.01
CA SER A 244 11.74 -7.54 2.03
C SER A 244 10.46 -6.71 2.02
N VAL A 245 9.99 -6.30 0.84
CA VAL A 245 8.74 -5.54 0.69
C VAL A 245 7.54 -6.39 1.14
N VAL A 246 7.44 -7.63 0.66
CA VAL A 246 6.38 -8.57 1.06
C VAL A 246 6.35 -8.79 2.57
N GLY A 247 7.52 -8.99 3.20
CA GLY A 247 7.64 -9.19 4.64
C GLY A 247 7.16 -7.99 5.44
N LEU A 248 7.52 -6.78 5.02
CA LEU A 248 7.07 -5.54 5.66
C LEU A 248 5.58 -5.32 5.48
N PHE A 249 5.08 -5.43 4.25
CA PHE A 249 3.68 -5.20 3.92
C PHE A 249 2.75 -6.22 4.61
N PHE A 250 2.93 -7.51 4.35
CA PHE A 250 2.07 -8.55 4.93
C PHE A 250 2.29 -8.70 6.44
N GLY A 251 3.49 -8.45 6.95
CA GLY A 251 3.76 -8.44 8.38
C GLY A 251 2.94 -7.36 9.10
N ALA A 252 2.93 -6.14 8.58
CA ALA A 252 2.13 -5.05 9.12
C ALA A 252 0.62 -5.32 8.99
N ALA A 253 0.17 -5.80 7.82
CA ALA A 253 -1.24 -6.12 7.57
C ALA A 253 -1.76 -7.23 8.50
N ILE A 254 -1.02 -8.34 8.66
CA ILE A 254 -1.38 -9.44 9.56
C ILE A 254 -1.44 -8.92 11.01
N PHE A 255 -0.46 -8.15 11.45
CA PHE A 255 -0.46 -7.57 12.78
C PHE A 255 -1.67 -6.67 13.03
N THR A 256 -2.09 -5.89 12.03
CA THR A 256 -3.24 -4.99 12.14
C THR A 256 -4.56 -5.74 12.17
N TYR A 257 -4.79 -6.62 11.18
CA TYR A 257 -6.12 -7.19 10.93
C TYR A 257 -6.37 -8.52 11.64
N MET A 258 -5.34 -9.33 11.89
CA MET A 258 -5.49 -10.65 12.50
C MET A 258 -5.32 -10.65 14.02
N ARG A 259 -5.02 -9.49 14.63
CA ARG A 259 -4.88 -9.38 16.09
C ARG A 259 -6.25 -9.53 16.78
N PRO A 260 -6.34 -10.35 17.85
CA PRO A 260 -7.58 -10.52 18.63
C PRO A 260 -8.10 -9.19 19.18
N LYS A 261 -9.44 -9.03 19.23
CA LYS A 261 -10.10 -7.81 19.75
C LYS A 261 -9.64 -7.42 21.17
N SER A 262 -9.30 -8.40 22.02
CA SER A 262 -8.79 -8.18 23.38
C SER A 262 -7.44 -7.45 23.46
N PHE A 263 -6.66 -7.43 22.39
CA PHE A 263 -5.36 -6.76 22.32
C PHE A 263 -5.40 -5.46 21.48
N ARG A 264 -6.58 -5.06 21.02
CA ARG A 264 -6.74 -3.80 20.27
C ARG A 264 -6.82 -2.63 21.25
N SER A 265 -6.08 -1.56 20.96
CA SER A 265 -6.23 -0.27 21.60
C SER A 265 -6.12 0.82 20.54
N ALA A 266 -6.95 1.86 20.62
CA ALA A 266 -7.01 2.94 19.65
C ALA A 266 -5.64 3.57 19.39
N ASN A 267 -4.83 3.78 20.40
CA ASN A 267 -3.48 4.35 20.24
C ASN A 267 -2.53 3.44 19.45
N HIS A 268 -2.53 2.13 19.73
CA HIS A 268 -1.71 1.19 18.97
C HIS A 268 -2.19 1.06 17.53
N ASP A 269 -3.50 1.06 17.31
CA ASP A 269 -4.08 0.94 15.98
C ASP A 269 -3.72 2.14 15.11
N LYS A 270 -3.77 3.37 15.66
CA LYS A 270 -3.30 4.59 14.97
C LYS A 270 -1.82 4.52 14.57
N VAL A 271 -0.94 4.07 15.48
CA VAL A 271 0.50 3.97 15.21
C VAL A 271 0.78 2.94 14.10
N VAL A 272 0.12 1.79 14.16
CA VAL A 272 0.30 0.75 13.14
C VAL A 272 -0.29 1.21 11.81
N SER A 273 -1.45 1.87 11.81
CA SER A 273 -2.04 2.47 10.61
C SER A 273 -1.10 3.50 9.99
N ALA A 274 -0.48 4.38 10.78
CA ALA A 274 0.51 5.33 10.29
C ALA A 274 1.74 4.63 9.71
N PHE A 275 2.14 3.49 10.28
CA PHE A 275 3.27 2.74 9.75
C PHE A 275 3.01 2.24 8.33
N TYR A 276 1.90 1.56 8.08
CA TYR A 276 1.66 1.00 6.75
C TYR A 276 1.18 2.04 5.72
N THR A 277 0.48 3.10 6.14
CA THR A 277 -0.01 4.14 5.21
C THR A 277 1.03 5.21 4.86
N ILE A 278 2.03 5.43 5.71
CA ILE A 278 3.01 6.52 5.53
C ILE A 278 4.43 5.98 5.37
N PHE A 279 4.84 5.01 6.20
CA PHE A 279 6.22 4.52 6.17
C PHE A 279 6.44 3.42 5.13
N THR A 280 5.48 2.50 4.91
CA THR A 280 5.61 1.46 3.88
C THR A 280 5.78 2.05 2.48
N PRO A 281 5.03 3.07 2.04
CA PRO A 281 5.20 3.70 0.74
C PRO A 281 6.58 4.32 0.49
N VAL A 282 7.31 4.72 1.51
CA VAL A 282 8.68 5.22 1.34
C VAL A 282 9.71 4.09 1.28
N LEU A 283 9.42 2.96 1.92
CA LEU A 283 10.33 1.82 1.93
C LEU A 283 10.38 1.11 0.57
N ASN A 284 9.27 1.07 -0.17
CA ASN A 284 9.19 0.42 -1.48
C ASN A 284 10.23 0.98 -2.47
N PRO A 285 10.24 2.27 -2.82
CA PRO A 285 11.23 2.82 -3.74
C PRO A 285 12.67 2.73 -3.18
N LEU A 286 12.87 2.87 -1.86
CA LEU A 286 14.19 2.72 -1.25
C LEU A 286 14.74 1.29 -1.40
N ILE A 287 13.94 0.28 -1.07
CA ILE A 287 14.35 -1.12 -1.16
C ILE A 287 14.68 -1.50 -2.62
N TYR A 288 13.82 -1.12 -3.57
CA TYR A 288 14.05 -1.42 -4.98
C TYR A 288 15.22 -0.61 -5.56
N SER A 289 15.38 0.67 -5.22
CA SER A 289 16.51 1.48 -5.69
C SER A 289 17.84 1.06 -5.08
N LEU A 290 17.87 0.69 -3.79
CA LEU A 290 19.11 0.32 -3.11
C LEU A 290 19.58 -1.11 -3.40
N ARG A 291 18.68 -2.03 -3.72
CA ARG A 291 19.03 -3.44 -3.93
C ARG A 291 19.04 -3.88 -5.40
N ASN A 292 18.33 -3.18 -6.27
CA ASN A 292 18.25 -3.53 -7.70
C ASN A 292 19.35 -2.80 -8.49
N SER A 293 20.26 -3.57 -9.09
CA SER A 293 21.39 -3.04 -9.88
C SER A 293 20.96 -2.34 -11.16
N GLU A 294 19.86 -2.77 -11.80
CA GLU A 294 19.35 -2.15 -13.03
C GLU A 294 18.74 -0.76 -12.73
N VAL A 295 17.98 -0.65 -11.65
CA VAL A 295 17.45 0.66 -11.19
C VAL A 295 18.58 1.61 -10.80
N LYS A 296 19.63 1.12 -10.10
CA LYS A 296 20.83 1.91 -9.82
C LYS A 296 21.54 2.40 -11.09
N GLY A 297 21.64 1.52 -12.09
CA GLY A 297 22.22 1.85 -13.39
C GLY A 297 21.44 2.96 -14.11
N ALA A 298 20.13 2.84 -14.15
CA ALA A 298 19.24 3.83 -14.73
C ALA A 298 19.32 5.19 -14.00
N LEU A 299 19.36 5.17 -12.66
CA LEU A 299 19.51 6.38 -11.86
C LEU A 299 20.84 7.10 -12.15
N ARG A 300 21.95 6.37 -12.23
CA ARG A 300 23.28 6.94 -12.59
C ARG A 300 23.24 7.58 -13.97
N LYS A 301 22.72 6.89 -14.98
CA LYS A 301 22.57 7.45 -16.34
C LYS A 301 21.79 8.77 -16.34
N CYS A 302 20.67 8.82 -15.60
CA CYS A 302 19.85 10.01 -15.49
C CYS A 302 20.63 11.15 -14.82
N MET A 303 21.37 10.88 -13.75
CA MET A 303 22.20 11.88 -13.07
C MET A 303 23.33 12.41 -13.98
N ASP A 304 24.00 11.52 -14.73
CA ASP A 304 25.08 11.91 -15.66
C ASP A 304 24.54 12.79 -16.80
N GLN A 305 23.35 12.48 -17.31
CA GLN A 305 22.69 13.30 -18.35
C GLN A 305 22.27 14.68 -17.80
N CYS A 306 21.72 14.75 -16.59
CA CYS A 306 21.38 16.03 -15.95
C CYS A 306 22.62 16.87 -15.66
N ALA A 307 23.73 16.25 -15.24
CA ALA A 307 24.99 16.95 -15.02
C ALA A 307 25.58 17.51 -16.34
N ALA A 308 25.48 16.77 -17.44
CA ALA A 308 25.92 17.24 -18.75
C ALA A 308 25.13 18.46 -19.24
N LEU A 309 23.79 18.46 -19.04
CA LEU A 309 22.91 19.57 -19.41
C LEU A 309 23.09 20.83 -18.55
N SER A 310 23.67 20.71 -17.35
CA SER A 310 23.94 21.86 -16.48
C SER A 310 25.27 22.54 -16.77
N HIS A 311 26.10 22.00 -17.68
CA HIS A 311 27.39 22.55 -18.09
C HIS A 311 27.34 23.25 -19.46
N ASP A 312 26.24 23.17 -20.18
CA ASP A 312 25.90 23.92 -21.38
C ASP A 312 24.99 25.14 -21.02
#